data_e43162476bb0fcc34a2e44d3d922f937
#
_entry.id   e43162476bb0fcc34a2e44d3d922f937
#
_cell.length_a   1.000
_cell.length_b   1.000
_cell.length_c   1.000
_cell.angle_alpha   90.00
_cell.angle_beta   90.00
_cell.angle_gamma   90.00
#
_symmetry.space_group_name_H-M   'P 1'
#
loop_
_entity.id
_entity.type
_entity.pdbx_description
1 polymer ?
#
loop_
_entity_poly.entity_id
_entity_poly.type
_entity_poly.pdbx_seq_one_letter_code
_entity_poly.pdbx_strand_id
1 'polypeptide(L)'
;IYCPACDLFGHVGETGQGSKIRFSDLYVKGKKDAVDYYACDKITLEALGEPKLGNTDFYLTKPAGNATFWTYDYYVCGNRLEVAMGPIRGRKYYWHHQKVNMFKVKPDRLNKTIRPVREGITFTGELYFEGISEKQLKQLVWIMNSGTEKLGLKLGGAKPLGYGSISCRVNSVEERTISIE
;
A
#
# COMPACT_ATOMS: atom_id res chain seq x y z
N ILE A 1 -19.27 -5.32 14.72
CA ILE A 1 -17.83 -5.60 14.96
C ILE A 1 -17.09 -5.17 13.70
N TYR A 2 -16.23 -4.17 13.83
CA TYR A 2 -15.41 -3.70 12.72
C TYR A 2 -14.17 -4.57 12.54
N CYS A 3 -13.67 -4.66 11.32
CA CYS A 3 -12.36 -5.28 11.11
C CYS A 3 -11.25 -4.41 11.75
N PRO A 4 -10.10 -5.00 12.16
CA PRO A 4 -9.04 -4.25 12.83
C PRO A 4 -8.54 -3.03 12.06
N ALA A 5 -8.55 -3.09 10.72
CA ALA A 5 -8.17 -1.95 9.88
C ALA A 5 -9.24 -0.85 9.92
N CYS A 6 -10.53 -1.18 9.81
CA CYS A 6 -11.61 -0.21 9.90
C CYS A 6 -11.67 0.47 11.26
N ASP A 7 -11.41 -0.28 12.35
CA ASP A 7 -11.37 0.28 13.70
C ASP A 7 -10.20 1.26 13.90
N LEU A 8 -9.08 1.04 13.22
CA LEU A 8 -7.89 1.87 13.37
C LEU A 8 -7.85 3.04 12.38
N PHE A 9 -8.10 2.78 11.10
CA PHE A 9 -8.01 3.77 10.02
C PHE A 9 -9.32 4.52 9.75
N GLY A 10 -10.38 4.10 10.42
CA GLY A 10 -11.72 4.64 10.17
C GLY A 10 -12.39 4.02 8.95
N HIS A 11 -13.64 4.36 8.76
CA HIS A 11 -14.47 3.92 7.64
C HIS A 11 -15.59 4.92 7.38
N VAL A 12 -16.09 4.88 6.17
CA VAL A 12 -17.27 5.65 5.73
C VAL A 12 -18.49 4.74 5.72
N GLY A 13 -19.64 5.23 6.16
CA GLY A 13 -20.91 4.51 6.21
C GLY A 13 -21.92 5.23 7.08
N GLU A 14 -23.07 4.62 7.33
CA GLU A 14 -24.12 5.19 8.21
C GLU A 14 -23.59 5.50 9.62
N THR A 15 -22.69 4.68 10.11
CA THR A 15 -21.99 4.87 11.39
C THR A 15 -20.49 5.13 11.14
N GLY A 16 -20.19 6.13 10.34
CA GLY A 16 -18.82 6.47 9.99
C GLY A 16 -17.93 6.75 11.22
N GLN A 17 -16.67 6.33 11.16
CA GLN A 17 -15.67 6.57 12.21
C GLN A 17 -14.44 7.21 11.59
N GLY A 18 -13.94 8.27 12.23
CA GLY A 18 -12.67 8.88 11.86
C GLY A 18 -11.45 7.99 12.15
N SER A 19 -10.34 8.26 11.50
CA SER A 19 -9.09 7.56 11.78
C SER A 19 -8.56 7.90 13.17
N LYS A 20 -8.12 6.89 13.91
CA LYS A 20 -7.42 7.02 15.19
C LYS A 20 -5.93 7.30 15.03
N ILE A 21 -5.42 7.26 13.79
CA ILE A 21 -4.01 7.51 13.50
C ILE A 21 -3.83 8.53 12.40
N ARG A 22 -2.75 9.29 12.48
CA ARG A 22 -2.34 10.27 11.47
C ARG A 22 -0.85 10.17 11.24
N PHE A 23 -0.44 10.31 9.99
CA PHE A 23 0.98 10.34 9.62
C PHE A 23 1.38 11.76 9.31
N SER A 24 2.55 12.17 9.79
CA SER A 24 3.19 13.38 9.31
C SER A 24 3.81 13.18 7.92
N ASP A 25 4.26 14.25 7.32
CA ASP A 25 5.20 14.16 6.21
C ASP A 25 6.51 13.52 6.67
N LEU A 26 7.18 12.88 5.73
CA LEU A 26 8.49 12.28 5.96
C LEU A 26 9.59 13.20 5.42
N TYR A 27 10.55 13.51 6.26
CA TYR A 27 11.66 14.41 5.95
C TYR A 27 12.98 13.65 5.87
N VAL A 28 13.84 14.06 4.95
CA VAL A 28 15.22 13.57 4.93
C VAL A 28 16.01 14.24 6.04
N LYS A 29 16.65 13.45 6.89
CA LYS A 29 17.47 13.96 7.97
C LYS A 29 18.78 14.54 7.44
N GLY A 30 19.02 15.80 7.74
CA GLY A 30 20.22 16.53 7.35
C GLY A 30 20.03 17.38 6.07
N LYS A 31 20.93 18.33 5.87
CA LYS A 31 20.99 19.14 4.64
C LYS A 31 21.82 18.38 3.61
N LYS A 32 21.22 18.05 2.49
CA LYS A 32 21.90 17.48 1.34
C LYS A 32 21.43 18.20 0.09
N ASP A 33 22.28 18.31 -0.90
CA ASP A 33 21.88 18.83 -2.20
C ASP A 33 20.95 17.87 -2.93
N ALA A 34 20.11 18.37 -3.82
CA ALA A 34 19.13 17.56 -4.55
C ALA A 34 19.80 16.38 -5.29
N VAL A 35 21.03 16.55 -5.73
CA VAL A 35 21.86 15.51 -6.37
C VAL A 35 22.10 14.32 -5.43
N ASP A 36 22.17 14.53 -4.13
CA ASP A 36 22.45 13.48 -3.17
C ASP A 36 21.24 12.57 -2.89
N TYR A 37 20.04 13.07 -3.16
CA TYR A 37 18.81 12.31 -2.90
C TYR A 37 18.40 11.38 -4.02
N TYR A 38 18.82 11.67 -5.26
CA TYR A 38 18.33 10.98 -6.43
C TYR A 38 19.36 10.02 -7.02
N ALA A 39 18.88 8.86 -7.48
CA ALA A 39 19.72 7.85 -8.10
C ALA A 39 20.20 8.25 -9.50
N CYS A 40 19.39 9.04 -10.21
CA CYS A 40 19.66 9.55 -11.55
C CYS A 40 18.87 10.83 -11.79
N ASP A 41 19.10 11.54 -12.90
CA ASP A 41 18.37 12.76 -13.22
C ASP A 41 16.88 12.50 -13.45
N LYS A 42 16.54 12.00 -14.58
CA LYS A 42 15.15 11.68 -14.92
C LYS A 42 15.08 10.35 -15.65
N ILE A 43 14.07 9.58 -15.33
CA ILE A 43 13.78 8.32 -15.99
C ILE A 43 12.29 8.28 -16.35
N THR A 44 11.99 7.91 -17.58
CA THR A 44 10.64 7.66 -18.03
C THR A 44 10.31 6.19 -17.77
N LEU A 45 9.25 5.97 -17.02
CA LEU A 45 8.77 4.63 -16.67
C LEU A 45 7.95 4.05 -17.81
N GLU A 46 7.83 2.73 -17.85
CA GLU A 46 6.78 2.07 -18.63
C GLU A 46 5.39 2.49 -18.15
N ALA A 47 4.41 2.43 -19.04
CA ALA A 47 3.04 2.76 -18.71
C ALA A 47 2.52 1.81 -17.62
N LEU A 48 2.01 2.41 -16.54
CA LEU A 48 1.37 1.69 -15.44
C LEU A 48 -0.14 1.82 -15.60
N GLY A 49 -0.80 0.71 -15.92
CA GLY A 49 -2.25 0.67 -16.00
C GLY A 49 -2.91 0.89 -14.65
N GLU A 50 -4.05 1.56 -14.66
CA GLU A 50 -4.95 1.63 -13.51
C GLU A 50 -5.67 0.28 -13.29
N PRO A 51 -6.23 0.01 -12.09
CA PRO A 51 -7.11 -1.12 -11.88
C PRO A 51 -8.31 -1.08 -12.83
N LYS A 52 -8.59 -2.21 -13.48
CA LYS A 52 -9.72 -2.38 -14.40
C LYS A 52 -10.72 -3.31 -13.73
N LEU A 53 -11.73 -2.78 -13.07
CA LEU A 53 -12.74 -3.59 -12.35
C LEU A 53 -13.48 -4.57 -13.28
N GLY A 54 -13.59 -4.26 -14.58
CA GLY A 54 -14.15 -5.18 -15.57
C GLY A 54 -13.33 -6.46 -15.81
N ASN A 55 -12.07 -6.51 -15.39
CA ASN A 55 -11.25 -7.73 -15.45
C ASN A 55 -11.55 -8.63 -14.25
N THR A 56 -12.77 -9.15 -14.19
CA THR A 56 -13.27 -9.91 -13.04
C THR A 56 -12.45 -11.17 -12.76
N ASP A 57 -11.97 -11.85 -13.78
CA ASP A 57 -11.09 -13.03 -13.68
C ASP A 57 -9.73 -12.72 -13.02
N PHE A 58 -9.28 -11.47 -13.04
CA PHE A 58 -8.07 -11.05 -12.33
C PHE A 58 -8.33 -10.82 -10.83
N TYR A 59 -9.51 -10.31 -10.46
CA TYR A 59 -9.82 -9.92 -9.08
C TYR A 59 -10.64 -10.95 -8.31
N LEU A 60 -11.37 -11.83 -9.00
CA LEU A 60 -12.23 -12.84 -8.40
C LEU A 60 -11.68 -14.25 -8.63
N THR A 61 -11.93 -15.11 -7.67
CA THR A 61 -11.72 -16.54 -7.85
C THR A 61 -12.83 -17.07 -8.75
N LYS A 62 -12.47 -17.88 -9.74
CA LYS A 62 -13.47 -18.58 -10.58
C LYS A 62 -14.41 -19.38 -9.68
N PRO A 63 -15.72 -19.22 -9.82
CA PRO A 63 -16.70 -20.03 -9.10
C PRO A 63 -16.50 -21.53 -9.39
N ALA A 64 -16.92 -22.38 -8.47
CA ALA A 64 -16.87 -23.83 -8.66
C ALA A 64 -17.73 -24.27 -9.85
N GLY A 65 -17.37 -25.40 -10.45
CA GLY A 65 -18.09 -25.98 -11.60
C GLY A 65 -17.67 -25.42 -12.95
N ASN A 66 -18.58 -25.50 -13.92
CA ASN A 66 -18.36 -25.10 -15.30
C ASN A 66 -18.75 -23.65 -15.56
N ALA A 67 -18.44 -22.73 -14.62
CA ALA A 67 -18.71 -21.32 -14.83
C ALA A 67 -17.94 -20.80 -16.05
N THR A 68 -18.67 -20.26 -17.01
CA THR A 68 -18.15 -19.70 -18.26
C THR A 68 -17.97 -18.20 -18.19
N PHE A 69 -18.72 -17.54 -17.31
CA PHE A 69 -18.65 -16.11 -17.08
C PHE A 69 -18.97 -15.81 -15.60
N TRP A 70 -18.29 -14.85 -15.00
CA TRP A 70 -18.53 -14.41 -13.61
C TRP A 70 -18.25 -12.94 -13.40
N THR A 71 -18.99 -12.36 -12.49
CA THR A 71 -18.86 -10.97 -12.04
C THR A 71 -18.79 -10.94 -10.52
N TYR A 72 -18.88 -9.73 -9.93
CA TYR A 72 -18.84 -9.55 -8.47
C TYR A 72 -20.09 -10.06 -7.76
N ASP A 73 -21.21 -10.17 -8.47
CA ASP A 73 -22.55 -10.42 -7.92
C ASP A 73 -23.31 -11.57 -8.60
N TYR A 74 -22.82 -12.10 -9.72
CA TYR A 74 -23.38 -13.28 -10.35
C TYR A 74 -22.38 -14.03 -11.22
N TYR A 75 -22.69 -15.28 -11.56
CA TYR A 75 -21.95 -16.08 -12.52
C TYR A 75 -22.90 -16.91 -13.38
N VAL A 76 -22.39 -17.42 -14.50
CA VAL A 76 -23.15 -18.22 -15.46
C VAL A 76 -22.52 -19.61 -15.56
N CYS A 77 -23.35 -20.64 -15.34
CA CYS A 77 -23.00 -22.04 -15.54
C CYS A 77 -23.89 -22.64 -16.62
N GLY A 78 -23.34 -22.93 -17.79
CA GLY A 78 -24.14 -23.35 -18.94
C GLY A 78 -25.18 -22.29 -19.28
N ASN A 79 -26.48 -22.66 -19.22
CA ASN A 79 -27.60 -21.75 -19.49
C ASN A 79 -28.24 -21.19 -18.21
N ARG A 80 -27.64 -21.37 -17.05
CA ARG A 80 -28.17 -20.90 -15.78
C ARG A 80 -27.36 -19.72 -15.27
N LEU A 81 -28.06 -18.68 -14.80
CA LEU A 81 -27.51 -17.56 -14.09
C LEU A 81 -27.70 -17.79 -12.60
N GLU A 82 -26.60 -17.73 -11.86
CA GLU A 82 -26.57 -17.88 -10.41
C GLU A 82 -26.17 -16.54 -9.80
N VAL A 83 -27.02 -16.01 -8.92
CA VAL A 83 -26.73 -14.76 -8.16
C VAL A 83 -25.97 -15.13 -6.91
N ALA A 84 -24.70 -14.80 -6.88
CA ALA A 84 -23.84 -15.00 -5.74
C ALA A 84 -22.64 -14.05 -5.80
N MET A 85 -22.23 -13.54 -4.64
CA MET A 85 -21.03 -12.72 -4.55
C MET A 85 -19.78 -13.53 -4.88
N GLY A 86 -19.03 -13.07 -5.88
CA GLY A 86 -17.74 -13.67 -6.24
C GLY A 86 -16.69 -13.45 -5.13
N PRO A 87 -16.02 -14.51 -4.66
CA PRO A 87 -14.96 -14.36 -3.68
C PRO A 87 -13.76 -13.65 -4.28
N ILE A 88 -13.25 -12.65 -3.56
CA ILE A 88 -12.07 -11.89 -3.97
C ILE A 88 -10.84 -12.80 -3.95
N ARG A 89 -10.05 -12.74 -5.03
CA ARG A 89 -8.80 -13.48 -5.18
C ARG A 89 -7.69 -12.83 -4.36
N GLY A 90 -7.58 -13.19 -3.11
CA GLY A 90 -6.47 -12.81 -2.24
C GLY A 90 -6.19 -11.30 -2.18
N ARG A 91 -4.92 -10.95 -2.10
CA ARG A 91 -4.44 -9.56 -1.99
C ARG A 91 -3.38 -9.27 -3.05
N LYS A 92 -3.30 -8.01 -3.47
CA LYS A 92 -2.27 -7.55 -4.40
C LYS A 92 -0.98 -7.27 -3.66
N TYR A 93 0.12 -7.86 -4.12
CA TYR A 93 1.47 -7.64 -3.62
C TYR A 93 2.39 -7.14 -4.73
N TYR A 94 3.49 -6.51 -4.31
CA TYR A 94 4.58 -6.11 -5.18
C TYR A 94 5.88 -6.74 -4.69
N TRP A 95 6.58 -7.39 -5.59
CA TRP A 95 7.84 -8.04 -5.27
C TRP A 95 8.93 -7.03 -4.91
N HIS A 96 9.82 -7.43 -4.02
CA HIS A 96 11.06 -6.71 -3.73
C HIS A 96 12.13 -7.18 -4.71
N HIS A 97 12.60 -6.28 -5.55
CA HIS A 97 13.64 -6.55 -6.51
C HIS A 97 14.99 -6.05 -5.99
N GLN A 98 16.04 -6.87 -6.11
CA GLN A 98 17.41 -6.45 -5.78
C GLN A 98 17.94 -5.42 -6.77
N LYS A 99 17.53 -5.53 -8.02
CA LYS A 99 17.86 -4.57 -9.08
C LYS A 99 16.59 -4.20 -9.82
N VAL A 100 16.42 -2.91 -10.06
CA VAL A 100 15.34 -2.41 -10.91
C VAL A 100 15.91 -2.24 -12.31
N ASN A 101 15.31 -2.92 -13.27
CA ASN A 101 15.68 -2.73 -14.69
C ASN A 101 15.12 -1.38 -15.15
N MET A 102 16.03 -0.49 -15.53
CA MET A 102 15.67 0.80 -16.09
C MET A 102 15.65 0.70 -17.61
N PHE A 103 14.48 0.44 -18.16
CA PHE A 103 14.30 0.49 -19.62
C PHE A 103 14.22 1.94 -20.09
N LYS A 104 14.86 2.24 -21.21
CA LYS A 104 14.73 3.54 -21.87
C LYS A 104 13.43 3.56 -22.65
N VAL A 105 12.41 4.16 -22.07
CA VAL A 105 11.09 4.36 -22.70
C VAL A 105 10.95 5.80 -23.17
N LYS A 106 10.37 6.00 -24.35
CA LYS A 106 10.05 7.35 -24.82
C LYS A 106 8.87 7.93 -24.04
N PRO A 107 8.94 9.19 -23.62
CA PRO A 107 7.81 9.85 -22.97
C PRO A 107 6.59 9.89 -23.89
N ASP A 108 5.43 9.55 -23.35
CA ASP A 108 4.12 9.68 -24.00
C ASP A 108 3.04 10.10 -22.97
N ARG A 109 1.77 10.07 -23.39
CA ARG A 109 0.64 10.45 -22.52
C ARG A 109 0.32 9.41 -21.43
N LEU A 110 0.76 8.19 -21.58
CA LEU A 110 0.41 7.06 -20.72
C LEU A 110 1.47 6.75 -19.66
N ASN A 111 2.70 7.24 -19.85
CA ASN A 111 3.79 6.99 -18.93
C ASN A 111 4.17 8.23 -18.12
N LYS A 112 4.95 8.03 -17.09
CA LYS A 112 5.41 9.10 -16.18
C LYS A 112 6.93 9.16 -16.15
N THR A 113 7.46 10.37 -16.12
CA THR A 113 8.88 10.62 -15.88
C THR A 113 9.08 10.97 -14.42
N ILE A 114 9.98 10.28 -13.76
CA ILE A 114 10.28 10.44 -12.33
C ILE A 114 11.78 10.68 -12.11
N ARG A 115 12.11 11.14 -10.92
CA ARG A 115 13.45 11.10 -10.35
C ARG A 115 13.43 10.14 -9.15
N PRO A 116 13.91 8.91 -9.30
CA PRO A 116 13.88 7.94 -8.20
C PRO A 116 14.83 8.36 -7.08
N VAL A 117 14.39 8.19 -5.85
CA VAL A 117 15.22 8.39 -4.68
C VAL A 117 16.30 7.30 -4.64
N ARG A 118 17.52 7.72 -4.27
CA ARG A 118 18.67 6.83 -4.14
C ARG A 118 18.47 5.84 -2.98
N GLU A 119 19.03 4.67 -3.13
CA GLU A 119 19.15 3.70 -2.05
C GLU A 119 19.93 4.29 -0.86
N GLY A 120 19.57 3.89 0.34
CA GLY A 120 20.22 4.32 1.58
C GLY A 120 19.78 5.69 2.10
N ILE A 121 18.87 6.39 1.41
CA ILE A 121 18.30 7.64 1.95
C ILE A 121 17.31 7.31 3.06
N THR A 122 17.53 7.92 4.22
CA THR A 122 16.66 7.76 5.39
C THR A 122 15.70 8.94 5.51
N PHE A 123 14.42 8.62 5.64
CA PHE A 123 13.36 9.56 5.95
C PHE A 123 12.94 9.38 7.40
N THR A 124 12.59 10.49 8.06
CA THR A 124 12.07 10.51 9.43
C THR A 124 10.73 11.24 9.45
N GLY A 125 9.80 10.74 10.22
CA GLY A 125 8.50 11.35 10.44
C GLY A 125 7.83 10.76 11.66
N GLU A 126 6.61 11.17 11.93
CA GLU A 126 5.85 10.82 13.12
C GLU A 126 4.52 10.18 12.74
N LEU A 127 4.09 9.26 13.57
CA LEU A 127 2.75 8.70 13.54
C LEU A 127 2.08 9.09 14.85
N TYR A 128 1.01 9.86 14.73
CA TYR A 128 0.17 10.26 15.87
C TYR A 128 -0.97 9.25 16.03
N PHE A 129 -1.29 8.93 17.27
CA PHE A 129 -2.41 8.04 17.60
C PHE A 129 -3.22 8.58 18.76
N GLU A 130 -4.51 8.30 18.76
CA GLU A 130 -5.44 8.71 19.79
C GLU A 130 -6.49 7.62 20.00
N GLY A 131 -6.80 7.29 21.27
CA GLY A 131 -7.87 6.34 21.60
C GLY A 131 -7.65 4.93 21.07
N ILE A 132 -6.40 4.48 20.97
CA ILE A 132 -6.06 3.09 20.59
C ILE A 132 -5.73 2.26 21.83
N SER A 133 -6.01 0.96 21.76
CA SER A 133 -5.62 0.02 22.79
C SER A 133 -4.13 -0.32 22.73
N GLU A 134 -3.57 -0.78 23.85
CA GLU A 134 -2.19 -1.26 23.91
C GLU A 134 -1.93 -2.38 22.87
N LYS A 135 -2.93 -3.24 22.62
CA LYS A 135 -2.86 -4.29 21.59
C LYS A 135 -2.71 -3.69 20.20
N GLN A 136 -3.49 -2.66 19.86
CA GLN A 136 -3.40 -1.97 18.58
C GLN A 136 -2.06 -1.26 18.42
N LEU A 137 -1.56 -0.61 19.47
CA LEU A 137 -0.24 0.02 19.46
C LEU A 137 0.86 -1.00 19.20
N LYS A 138 0.85 -2.14 19.89
CA LYS A 138 1.81 -3.23 19.65
C LYS A 138 1.75 -3.78 18.24
N GLN A 139 0.54 -3.91 17.67
CA GLN A 139 0.36 -4.34 16.28
C GLN A 139 0.93 -3.31 15.28
N LEU A 140 0.69 -2.02 15.51
CA LEU A 140 1.25 -0.94 14.69
C LEU A 140 2.78 -0.95 14.71
N VAL A 141 3.38 -0.99 15.90
CA VAL A 141 4.84 -1.04 16.05
C VAL A 141 5.42 -2.28 15.36
N TRP A 142 4.76 -3.43 15.50
CA TRP A 142 5.17 -4.67 14.83
C TRP A 142 5.12 -4.55 13.31
N ILE A 143 4.06 -3.99 12.75
CA ILE A 143 3.89 -3.76 11.30
C ILE A 143 4.94 -2.77 10.80
N MET A 144 5.14 -1.66 11.51
CA MET A 144 6.10 -0.62 11.13
C MET A 144 7.54 -1.13 11.16
N ASN A 145 7.88 -2.00 12.08
CA ASN A 145 9.17 -2.70 12.11
C ASN A 145 9.25 -3.85 11.09
N SER A 146 8.27 -3.94 10.17
CA SER A 146 8.16 -5.00 9.16
C SER A 146 8.06 -6.42 9.73
N GLY A 147 7.68 -6.55 11.00
CA GLY A 147 7.47 -7.84 11.67
C GLY A 147 8.72 -8.70 11.87
N THR A 148 9.66 -8.63 10.93
CA THR A 148 10.97 -9.30 11.01
C THR A 148 12.02 -8.49 10.26
N GLU A 149 13.30 -8.71 10.55
CA GLU A 149 14.43 -8.05 9.86
C GLU A 149 14.51 -8.37 8.36
N LYS A 150 13.84 -9.43 7.92
CA LYS A 150 13.87 -9.89 6.52
C LYS A 150 12.70 -9.37 5.67
N LEU A 151 11.72 -8.71 6.28
CA LEU A 151 10.56 -8.17 5.58
C LEU A 151 10.76 -6.68 5.29
N GLY A 152 10.46 -6.30 4.06
CA GLY A 152 10.41 -4.91 3.64
C GLY A 152 8.97 -4.46 3.39
N LEU A 153 8.80 -3.15 3.35
CA LEU A 153 7.54 -2.51 2.96
C LEU A 153 7.66 -1.90 1.56
N LYS A 154 6.53 -1.60 0.96
CA LYS A 154 6.45 -0.90 -0.32
C LYS A 154 5.78 0.45 -0.15
N LEU A 155 6.48 1.52 -0.47
CA LEU A 155 6.00 2.90 -0.37
C LEU A 155 6.26 3.66 -1.67
N GLY A 156 5.40 4.61 -1.98
CA GLY A 156 5.55 5.50 -3.13
C GLY A 156 5.03 4.93 -4.44
N GLY A 157 5.44 5.53 -5.55
CA GLY A 157 5.04 5.17 -6.91
C GLY A 157 5.86 4.04 -7.52
N ALA A 158 5.46 3.61 -8.70
CA ALA A 158 6.17 2.62 -9.53
C ALA A 158 6.46 1.27 -8.84
N LYS A 159 5.68 0.90 -7.82
CA LYS A 159 5.83 -0.38 -7.10
C LYS A 159 5.78 -1.61 -8.01
N PRO A 160 4.91 -1.67 -9.04
CA PRO A 160 4.89 -2.79 -9.98
C PRO A 160 6.21 -2.96 -10.76
N LEU A 161 6.96 -1.89 -10.96
CA LEU A 161 8.25 -1.89 -11.66
C LEU A 161 9.45 -2.16 -10.72
N GLY A 162 9.18 -2.51 -9.45
CA GLY A 162 10.20 -2.85 -8.47
C GLY A 162 10.63 -1.72 -7.54
N TYR A 163 10.18 -0.50 -7.78
CA TYR A 163 10.51 0.66 -6.93
C TYR A 163 9.85 0.60 -5.56
N GLY A 164 10.24 1.49 -4.67
CA GLY A 164 9.60 1.77 -3.39
C GLY A 164 9.83 0.71 -2.31
N SER A 165 10.84 -0.15 -2.44
CA SER A 165 11.23 -1.05 -1.34
C SER A 165 11.89 -0.25 -0.23
N ILE A 166 11.35 -0.34 0.97
CA ILE A 166 11.85 0.35 2.16
C ILE A 166 11.96 -0.62 3.34
N SER A 167 12.87 -0.33 4.26
CA SER A 167 12.81 -0.80 5.62
C SER A 167 12.25 0.32 6.51
N CYS A 168 11.47 -0.03 7.51
CA CYS A 168 10.92 0.91 8.47
C CYS A 168 11.28 0.48 9.88
N ARG A 169 11.54 1.45 10.76
CA ARG A 169 11.84 1.20 12.16
C ARG A 169 11.19 2.27 13.02
N VAL A 170 10.53 1.86 14.07
CA VAL A 170 10.05 2.72 15.14
C VAL A 170 11.21 2.95 16.11
N ASN A 171 11.59 4.20 16.32
CA ASN A 171 12.71 4.55 17.23
C ASN A 171 12.23 4.78 18.67
N SER A 172 11.06 5.41 18.83
CA SER A 172 10.47 5.68 20.13
C SER A 172 8.95 5.68 20.04
N VAL A 173 8.31 5.44 21.16
CA VAL A 173 6.87 5.60 21.36
C VAL A 173 6.70 6.49 22.60
N GLU A 174 5.95 7.56 22.45
CA GLU A 174 5.63 8.49 23.53
C GLU A 174 4.11 8.50 23.73
N GLU A 175 3.66 8.29 24.95
CA GLU A 175 2.26 8.41 25.32
C GLU A 175 2.08 9.66 26.21
N ARG A 176 1.06 10.45 25.88
CA ARG A 176 0.67 11.62 26.68
C ARG A 176 -0.72 11.37 27.24
N THR A 177 -0.83 11.41 28.54
CA THR A 177 -2.11 11.36 29.25
C THR A 177 -2.47 12.76 29.71
N ILE A 178 -3.68 13.19 29.42
CA ILE A 178 -4.24 14.46 29.92
C ILE A 178 -5.09 14.12 31.12
N SER A 179 -4.68 14.58 32.30
CA SER A 179 -5.52 14.57 33.50
C SER A 179 -6.33 15.86 33.55
N ILE A 180 -7.66 15.73 33.59
CA ILE A 180 -8.55 16.86 33.85
C ILE A 180 -8.77 16.84 35.35
N GLU A 181 -8.25 17.84 36.06
CA GLU A 181 -8.53 18.11 37.48
C GLU A 181 -9.86 18.85 37.63
#